data_cc43b3224aac514ab45be48cb9221bc2
#
_entry.id   cc43b3224aac514ab45be48cb9221bc2
#
_cell.length_a   1.000
_cell.length_b   1.000
_cell.length_c   1.000
_cell.angle_alpha   90.00
_cell.angle_beta   90.00
_cell.angle_gamma   90.00
#
_symmetry.space_group_name_H-M   'P 1'
#
loop_
_entity.id
_entity.type
_entity.pdbx_description
1 polymer ?
#
loop_
_entity_poly.entity_id
_entity_poly.type
_entity_poly.pdbx_seq_one_letter_code
_entity_poly.pdbx_strand_id
1 'polypeptide(L)'
;MVLLLSSSGHFYNGNHRIRLTTMSKKTGLLLVSLIALQLNAQEKAVDSTGVQWNFSAWAEVFIIPEEKDIFNPTFYARHGSLHLEGRYNYEDRNTVSTWVGRKFEFGKDVEFVFVPMAGFIFGNTDGMAPGFETEIAYRKFDFYSESEYVLDFASRENYFFYMYSELAFKPIDPLRTGIMAQRTKLVETEHDTQRGLFAEYYFKRFRAGIFYFSPFSSGNFWIASVSVDF
;
A
#
# COMPACT_ATOMS: atom_id res chain seq x y z
N MET A 1 -3.85 0.76 4.70
CA MET A 1 -3.87 1.45 5.95
C MET A 1 -5.19 1.25 6.63
N VAL A 2 -5.12 0.90 7.80
CA VAL A 2 -6.31 0.73 8.58
C VAL A 2 -6.59 2.03 9.30
N LEU A 3 -7.36 2.89 8.69
CA LEU A 3 -8.08 3.95 9.38
C LEU A 3 -8.96 3.44 10.52
N LEU A 4 -8.95 2.17 10.71
CA LEU A 4 -9.93 1.40 11.43
C LEU A 4 -9.57 1.10 12.85
N LEU A 5 -8.45 1.57 13.33
CA LEU A 5 -8.01 1.25 14.68
C LEU A 5 -8.09 2.42 15.64
N SER A 6 -9.04 3.32 15.42
CA SER A 6 -9.55 4.15 16.50
C SER A 6 -10.78 3.47 17.07
N SER A 7 -10.59 2.64 18.06
CA SER A 7 -11.67 2.15 18.90
C SER A 7 -12.08 3.23 19.89
N SER A 8 -12.94 4.12 19.48
CA SER A 8 -13.81 4.87 20.40
C SER A 8 -15.22 4.68 19.88
N GLY A 9 -15.96 3.82 20.59
CA GLY A 9 -17.32 3.47 20.26
C GLY A 9 -18.25 4.66 20.30
N HIS A 10 -18.92 4.88 19.18
CA HIS A 10 -20.25 5.47 19.19
C HIS A 10 -21.13 4.62 18.28
N PHE A 11 -22.10 3.99 18.91
CA PHE A 11 -23.15 3.20 18.29
C PHE A 11 -24.01 4.10 17.42
N TYR A 12 -24.02 3.86 16.12
CA TYR A 12 -25.11 4.29 15.26
C TYR A 12 -25.94 3.08 14.86
N ASN A 13 -27.19 3.07 15.35
CA ASN A 13 -28.16 2.00 15.15
C ASN A 13 -28.89 2.25 13.83
N GLY A 14 -28.56 1.50 12.81
CA GLY A 14 -29.20 1.53 11.51
C GLY A 14 -29.37 0.11 10.94
N ASN A 15 -30.57 -0.47 11.11
CA ASN A 15 -30.98 -1.76 10.57
C ASN A 15 -31.02 -1.73 9.04
N HIS A 16 -29.99 -2.23 8.37
CA HIS A 16 -30.10 -2.76 7.02
C HIS A 16 -29.37 -4.10 6.91
N ARG A 17 -30.18 -5.19 6.89
CA ARG A 17 -29.71 -6.55 6.62
C ARG A 17 -29.36 -6.67 5.12
N ILE A 18 -28.07 -6.57 4.80
CA ILE A 18 -27.57 -7.05 3.50
C ILE A 18 -27.01 -8.46 3.75
N ARG A 19 -27.59 -9.45 3.06
CA ARG A 19 -27.06 -10.84 3.04
C ARG A 19 -25.78 -10.84 2.23
N LEU A 20 -24.63 -10.87 2.90
CA LEU A 20 -23.34 -11.14 2.25
C LEU A 20 -23.20 -12.66 2.09
N THR A 21 -23.14 -13.11 0.85
CA THR A 21 -22.75 -14.48 0.50
C THR A 21 -21.25 -14.63 0.83
N THR A 22 -20.94 -15.49 1.76
CA THR A 22 -19.57 -15.86 2.14
C THR A 22 -18.86 -16.52 0.96
N MET A 23 -17.90 -15.84 0.34
CA MET A 23 -16.98 -16.46 -0.61
C MET A 23 -16.11 -17.50 0.09
N SER A 24 -16.12 -18.72 -0.41
CA SER A 24 -15.33 -19.84 0.11
C SER A 24 -13.82 -19.57 -0.04
N LYS A 25 -13.02 -19.91 0.99
CA LYS A 25 -11.54 -19.80 0.98
C LYS A 25 -10.86 -20.47 -0.22
N LYS A 26 -11.53 -21.44 -0.88
CA LYS A 26 -11.07 -22.10 -2.11
C LYS A 26 -11.16 -21.21 -3.36
N THR A 27 -12.07 -20.23 -3.38
CA THR A 27 -12.26 -19.33 -4.54
C THR A 27 -11.18 -18.26 -4.63
N GLY A 28 -10.68 -17.79 -3.48
CA GLY A 28 -9.58 -16.81 -3.45
C GLY A 28 -8.26 -17.39 -3.98
N LEU A 29 -7.94 -18.65 -3.62
CA LEU A 29 -6.71 -19.32 -4.11
C LEU A 29 -6.76 -19.59 -5.63
N LEU A 30 -7.95 -19.86 -6.18
CA LEU A 30 -8.13 -20.08 -7.62
C LEU A 30 -8.00 -18.79 -8.45
N LEU A 31 -8.42 -17.65 -7.89
CA LEU A 31 -8.28 -16.35 -8.56
C LEU A 31 -6.81 -15.94 -8.65
N VAL A 32 -6.03 -16.12 -7.59
CA VAL A 32 -4.59 -15.82 -7.57
C VAL A 32 -3.83 -16.72 -8.56
N SER A 33 -4.21 -18.01 -8.68
CA SER A 33 -3.58 -18.93 -9.64
C SER A 33 -3.97 -18.64 -11.10
N LEU A 34 -5.18 -18.15 -11.38
CA LEU A 34 -5.59 -17.76 -12.74
C LEU A 34 -4.91 -16.46 -13.21
N ILE A 35 -4.73 -15.49 -12.31
CA ILE A 35 -3.98 -14.27 -12.61
C ILE A 35 -2.51 -14.60 -12.89
N ALA A 36 -1.89 -15.50 -12.12
CA ALA A 36 -0.51 -15.94 -12.35
C ALA A 36 -0.31 -16.68 -13.69
N LEU A 37 -1.33 -17.36 -14.20
CA LEU A 37 -1.26 -18.09 -15.48
C LEU A 37 -1.43 -17.17 -16.71
N GLN A 38 -2.19 -16.09 -16.60
CA GLN A 38 -2.35 -15.13 -17.70
C GLN A 38 -1.17 -14.16 -17.85
N LEU A 39 -0.39 -13.95 -16.81
CA LEU A 39 0.73 -13.01 -16.80
C LEU A 39 1.99 -13.51 -17.53
N ASN A 40 2.07 -14.78 -17.88
CA ASN A 40 3.19 -15.33 -18.66
C ASN A 40 3.10 -15.06 -20.19
N ALA A 41 2.03 -14.43 -20.67
CA ALA A 41 1.76 -14.23 -22.09
C ALA A 41 1.91 -12.78 -22.57
N GLN A 42 2.30 -11.83 -21.70
CA GLN A 42 2.52 -10.45 -22.17
C GLN A 42 3.94 -10.32 -22.71
N GLU A 43 4.07 -10.31 -24.05
CA GLU A 43 5.21 -9.69 -24.71
C GLU A 43 5.38 -8.26 -24.16
N LYS A 44 6.59 -7.89 -23.78
CA LYS A 44 6.88 -6.52 -23.30
C LYS A 44 6.42 -5.53 -24.36
N ALA A 45 5.39 -4.74 -24.04
CA ALA A 45 4.92 -3.69 -24.92
C ALA A 45 5.99 -2.60 -25.02
N VAL A 46 6.68 -2.55 -26.13
CA VAL A 46 7.64 -1.49 -26.48
C VAL A 46 6.88 -0.46 -27.31
N ASP A 47 6.86 0.77 -26.84
CA ASP A 47 6.32 1.87 -27.63
C ASP A 47 7.34 2.40 -28.68
N SER A 48 6.92 3.35 -29.50
CA SER A 48 7.75 3.95 -30.55
C SER A 48 8.97 4.72 -30.02
N THR A 49 9.07 4.98 -28.71
CA THR A 49 10.19 5.66 -28.06
C THR A 49 11.27 4.69 -27.58
N GLY A 50 11.02 3.38 -27.63
CA GLY A 50 11.91 2.34 -27.11
C GLY A 50 11.87 2.17 -25.59
N VAL A 51 11.05 2.95 -24.87
CA VAL A 51 10.83 2.80 -23.43
C VAL A 51 9.89 1.63 -23.20
N GLN A 52 10.21 0.77 -22.23
CA GLN A 52 9.39 -0.39 -21.90
C GLN A 52 8.44 -0.06 -20.75
N TRP A 53 7.25 -0.66 -20.80
CA TRP A 53 6.37 -0.72 -19.66
C TRP A 53 6.90 -1.74 -18.63
N ASN A 54 6.86 -1.34 -17.37
CA ASN A 54 7.16 -2.20 -16.24
C ASN A 54 5.90 -2.29 -15.38
N PHE A 55 5.51 -3.50 -15.06
CA PHE A 55 4.33 -3.77 -14.23
C PHE A 55 4.77 -4.46 -12.94
N SER A 56 4.12 -4.14 -11.85
CA SER A 56 4.27 -4.89 -10.60
C SER A 56 2.93 -5.03 -9.89
N ALA A 57 2.80 -6.08 -9.13
CA ALA A 57 1.65 -6.31 -8.26
C ALA A 57 2.15 -6.57 -6.84
N TRP A 58 1.50 -5.95 -5.87
CA TRP A 58 1.74 -6.12 -4.45
C TRP A 58 0.44 -6.55 -3.78
N ALA A 59 0.50 -7.50 -2.90
CA ALA A 59 -0.63 -7.94 -2.11
C ALA A 59 -0.24 -8.02 -0.64
N GLU A 60 -1.04 -7.42 0.21
CA GLU A 60 -0.88 -7.43 1.65
C GLU A 60 -2.09 -8.05 2.32
N VAL A 61 -1.84 -8.74 3.43
CA VAL A 61 -2.87 -9.24 4.34
C VAL A 61 -2.60 -8.68 5.71
N PHE A 62 -3.49 -7.83 6.19
CA PHE A 62 -3.48 -7.33 7.55
C PHE A 62 -4.13 -8.35 8.47
N ILE A 63 -3.37 -8.84 9.43
CA ILE A 63 -3.77 -9.84 10.42
C ILE A 63 -3.93 -9.10 11.75
N ILE A 64 -5.17 -8.74 12.07
CA ILE A 64 -5.50 -7.90 13.23
C ILE A 64 -6.19 -8.78 14.27
N PRO A 65 -5.68 -8.86 15.52
CA PRO A 65 -6.35 -9.61 16.57
C PRO A 65 -7.81 -9.18 16.75
N GLU A 66 -8.68 -10.16 16.88
CA GLU A 66 -10.13 -9.98 17.12
C GLU A 66 -10.91 -9.32 15.97
N GLU A 67 -10.26 -9.00 14.85
CA GLU A 67 -10.92 -8.46 13.65
C GLU A 67 -10.81 -9.42 12.45
N LYS A 68 -11.51 -9.08 11.37
CA LYS A 68 -11.38 -9.80 10.10
C LYS A 68 -10.11 -9.31 9.39
N ASP A 69 -9.36 -10.27 8.85
CA ASP A 69 -8.23 -9.98 8.00
C ASP A 69 -8.64 -9.08 6.82
N ILE A 70 -7.75 -8.15 6.45
CA ILE A 70 -7.98 -7.25 5.33
C ILE A 70 -6.97 -7.59 4.24
N PHE A 71 -7.48 -7.85 3.04
CA PHE A 71 -6.67 -8.03 1.84
C PHE A 71 -6.57 -6.72 1.08
N ASN A 72 -5.34 -6.27 0.84
CA ASN A 72 -5.00 -5.00 0.22
C ASN A 72 -4.07 -5.25 -0.99
N PRO A 73 -4.60 -5.40 -2.20
CA PRO A 73 -3.79 -5.48 -3.42
C PRO A 73 -3.53 -4.10 -4.00
N THR A 74 -2.30 -3.89 -4.50
CA THR A 74 -1.88 -2.72 -5.26
C THR A 74 -1.23 -3.15 -6.56
N PHE A 75 -1.56 -2.47 -7.65
CA PHE A 75 -0.99 -2.68 -8.98
C PHE A 75 -0.29 -1.41 -9.44
N TYR A 76 0.89 -1.58 -10.00
CA TYR A 76 1.71 -0.50 -10.54
C TYR A 76 1.97 -0.71 -12.03
N ALA A 77 1.93 0.40 -12.79
CA ALA A 77 2.37 0.44 -14.17
C ALA A 77 3.27 1.66 -14.36
N ARG A 78 4.48 1.44 -14.87
CA ARG A 78 5.48 2.49 -15.04
C ARG A 78 5.98 2.52 -16.47
N HIS A 79 6.07 3.73 -17.05
CA HIS A 79 6.59 3.95 -18.40
C HIS A 79 7.43 5.24 -18.44
N GLY A 80 8.75 5.10 -18.51
CA GLY A 80 9.65 6.24 -18.35
C GLY A 80 9.45 6.92 -17.00
N SER A 81 9.06 8.18 -17.01
CA SER A 81 8.72 8.93 -15.79
C SER A 81 7.26 8.82 -15.36
N LEU A 82 6.40 8.23 -16.17
CA LEU A 82 4.99 8.03 -15.82
C LEU A 82 4.87 6.93 -14.76
N HIS A 83 4.10 7.20 -13.71
CA HIS A 83 3.79 6.31 -12.62
C HIS A 83 2.27 6.22 -12.47
N LEU A 84 1.75 5.00 -12.51
CA LEU A 84 0.32 4.72 -12.36
C LEU A 84 0.13 3.65 -11.29
N GLU A 85 -0.93 3.80 -10.47
CA GLU A 85 -1.32 2.81 -9.47
C GLU A 85 -2.82 2.55 -9.50
N GLY A 86 -3.18 1.34 -9.11
CA GLY A 86 -4.54 0.94 -8.77
C GLY A 86 -4.52 0.19 -7.45
N ARG A 87 -5.27 0.65 -6.46
CA ARG A 87 -5.27 0.12 -5.09
C ARG A 87 -6.68 -0.31 -4.69
N TYR A 88 -6.77 -1.30 -3.80
CA TYR A 88 -8.04 -1.71 -3.18
C TYR A 88 -7.84 -1.89 -1.68
N ASN A 89 -8.78 -1.41 -0.88
CA ASN A 89 -8.72 -1.38 0.58
C ASN A 89 -7.51 -0.60 1.16
N TYR A 90 -6.93 0.32 0.40
CA TYR A 90 -5.75 1.05 0.82
C TYR A 90 -6.10 2.27 1.69
N GLU A 91 -6.89 3.18 1.17
CA GLU A 91 -7.32 4.40 1.87
C GLU A 91 -8.42 4.10 2.89
N ASP A 92 -9.32 3.17 2.56
CA ASP A 92 -10.39 2.69 3.44
C ASP A 92 -10.88 1.30 2.99
N ARG A 93 -11.63 0.60 3.83
CA ARG A 93 -12.26 -0.69 3.48
C ARG A 93 -13.29 -0.52 2.35
N ASN A 94 -13.36 -1.48 1.45
CA ASN A 94 -14.24 -1.48 0.28
C ASN A 94 -14.10 -0.23 -0.60
N THR A 95 -12.89 0.28 -0.68
CA THR A 95 -12.52 1.46 -1.46
C THR A 95 -11.51 1.07 -2.53
N VAL A 96 -11.69 1.59 -3.74
CA VAL A 96 -10.75 1.48 -4.85
C VAL A 96 -10.17 2.85 -5.10
N SER A 97 -8.88 2.94 -5.36
CA SER A 97 -8.26 4.18 -5.82
C SER A 97 -7.41 3.98 -7.06
N THR A 98 -7.27 5.06 -7.82
CA THR A 98 -6.40 5.12 -9.00
C THR A 98 -5.54 6.37 -8.90
N TRP A 99 -4.24 6.19 -9.16
CA TRP A 99 -3.25 7.23 -8.98
C TRP A 99 -2.46 7.46 -10.26
N VAL A 100 -2.12 8.72 -10.52
CA VAL A 100 -1.20 9.12 -11.57
C VAL A 100 -0.12 10.01 -10.98
N GLY A 101 1.13 9.67 -11.26
CA GLY A 101 2.31 10.38 -10.76
C GLY A 101 3.39 10.56 -11.81
N ARG A 102 4.39 11.33 -11.46
CA ARG A 102 5.58 11.52 -12.27
C ARG A 102 6.83 11.29 -11.44
N LYS A 103 7.63 10.30 -11.85
CA LYS A 103 8.90 9.98 -11.21
C LYS A 103 10.00 10.98 -11.61
N PHE A 104 10.73 11.46 -10.62
CA PHE A 104 11.96 12.21 -10.74
C PHE A 104 13.08 11.46 -10.02
N GLU A 105 14.25 11.34 -10.67
CA GLU A 105 15.42 10.65 -10.12
C GLU A 105 16.59 11.61 -10.09
N PHE A 106 17.30 11.63 -8.97
CA PHE A 106 18.43 12.51 -8.71
C PHE A 106 19.56 11.76 -8.01
N GLY A 107 20.77 12.29 -8.15
CA GLY A 107 21.95 11.80 -7.44
C GLY A 107 22.70 10.71 -8.18
N LYS A 108 23.84 10.32 -7.62
CA LYS A 108 24.72 9.25 -8.12
C LYS A 108 25.13 8.31 -6.98
N ASP A 109 25.77 8.87 -5.96
CA ASP A 109 26.21 8.08 -4.78
C ASP A 109 25.07 7.90 -3.78
N VAL A 110 24.21 8.90 -3.64
CA VAL A 110 22.92 8.83 -2.95
C VAL A 110 21.85 8.92 -4.01
N GLU A 111 21.11 7.85 -4.19
CA GLU A 111 19.97 7.81 -5.11
C GLU A 111 18.76 8.41 -4.40
N PHE A 112 18.10 9.35 -5.05
CA PHE A 112 16.88 10.00 -4.57
C PHE A 112 15.80 9.90 -5.65
N VAL A 113 14.68 9.29 -5.30
CA VAL A 113 13.48 9.22 -6.15
C VAL A 113 12.36 10.01 -5.49
N PHE A 114 11.67 10.81 -6.27
CA PHE A 114 10.49 11.56 -5.84
C PHE A 114 9.37 11.41 -6.85
N VAL A 115 8.19 11.00 -6.38
CA VAL A 115 7.01 10.77 -7.22
C VAL A 115 5.83 11.56 -6.66
N PRO A 116 5.68 12.86 -7.03
CA PRO A 116 4.43 13.56 -6.79
C PRO A 116 3.31 12.91 -7.61
N MET A 117 2.15 12.72 -6.99
CA MET A 117 1.00 12.05 -7.59
C MET A 117 -0.34 12.61 -7.12
N ALA A 118 -1.38 12.29 -7.86
CA ALA A 118 -2.75 12.61 -7.49
C ALA A 118 -3.63 11.37 -7.73
N GLY A 119 -4.58 11.14 -6.83
CA GLY A 119 -5.48 10.00 -6.87
C GLY A 119 -6.94 10.38 -6.82
N PHE A 120 -7.77 9.49 -7.37
CA PHE A 120 -9.22 9.46 -7.19
C PHE A 120 -9.59 8.20 -6.43
N ILE A 121 -10.48 8.34 -5.46
CA ILE A 121 -10.86 7.35 -4.47
C ILE A 121 -12.36 7.14 -4.58
N PHE A 122 -12.81 5.87 -4.60
CA PHE A 122 -14.20 5.49 -4.80
C PHE A 122 -14.59 4.32 -3.88
N GLY A 123 -15.72 4.39 -3.23
CA GLY A 123 -16.25 3.33 -2.38
C GLY A 123 -16.80 3.82 -1.05
N ASN A 124 -16.33 3.28 0.06
CA ASN A 124 -16.74 3.80 1.37
C ASN A 124 -16.24 5.24 1.60
N THR A 125 -15.09 5.55 1.05
CA THR A 125 -14.58 6.92 0.92
C THR A 125 -14.64 7.30 -0.56
N ASP A 126 -15.30 8.40 -0.88
CA ASP A 126 -15.31 8.99 -2.21
C ASP A 126 -14.56 10.31 -2.17
N GLY A 127 -13.49 10.45 -2.95
CA GLY A 127 -12.65 11.63 -2.82
C GLY A 127 -11.56 11.75 -3.87
N MET A 128 -10.68 12.70 -3.62
CA MET A 128 -9.43 12.88 -4.33
C MET A 128 -8.29 13.12 -3.33
N ALA A 129 -7.08 12.79 -3.74
CA ALA A 129 -5.93 13.01 -2.88
C ALA A 129 -4.71 13.47 -3.68
N PRO A 130 -4.05 14.57 -3.32
CA PRO A 130 -2.65 14.79 -3.61
C PRO A 130 -1.79 13.90 -2.71
N GLY A 131 -0.70 13.37 -3.27
CA GLY A 131 0.25 12.54 -2.53
C GLY A 131 1.64 12.60 -3.13
N PHE A 132 2.57 11.95 -2.48
CA PHE A 132 3.91 11.73 -3.03
C PHE A 132 4.57 10.51 -2.39
N GLU A 133 5.43 9.87 -3.16
CA GLU A 133 6.39 8.89 -2.68
C GLU A 133 7.80 9.48 -2.72
N THR A 134 8.64 9.03 -1.80
CA THR A 134 10.06 9.38 -1.73
C THR A 134 10.87 8.13 -1.41
N GLU A 135 11.91 7.89 -2.20
CA GLU A 135 12.89 6.85 -1.93
C GLU A 135 14.28 7.48 -1.86
N ILE A 136 15.08 7.07 -0.87
CA ILE A 136 16.48 7.48 -0.73
C ILE A 136 17.29 6.21 -0.51
N ALA A 137 18.29 5.96 -1.36
CA ALA A 137 19.17 4.81 -1.19
C ALA A 137 20.64 5.24 -1.10
N TYR A 138 21.35 4.69 -0.12
CA TYR A 138 22.77 4.89 0.06
C TYR A 138 23.44 3.60 0.55
N ARG A 139 24.24 2.96 -0.30
CA ARG A 139 24.92 1.69 -0.01
C ARG A 139 23.92 0.60 0.41
N LYS A 140 23.96 0.19 1.68
CA LYS A 140 23.10 -0.84 2.27
C LYS A 140 21.88 -0.28 3.01
N PHE A 141 21.72 1.03 3.05
CA PHE A 141 20.62 1.70 3.70
C PHE A 141 19.66 2.26 2.66
N ASP A 142 18.39 2.14 2.93
CA ASP A 142 17.36 2.83 2.16
C ASP A 142 16.28 3.39 3.09
N PHE A 143 15.67 4.47 2.63
CA PHE A 143 14.52 5.10 3.24
C PHE A 143 13.42 5.19 2.21
N TYR A 144 12.21 4.79 2.58
CA TYR A 144 10.99 4.98 1.80
C TYR A 144 9.99 5.78 2.61
N SER A 145 9.26 6.67 1.96
CA SER A 145 8.13 7.36 2.57
C SER A 145 7.06 7.64 1.53
N GLU A 146 5.83 7.41 1.91
CA GLU A 146 4.63 7.76 1.17
C GLU A 146 3.77 8.69 2.03
N SER A 147 3.14 9.69 1.40
CA SER A 147 2.22 10.60 2.07
C SER A 147 1.09 10.99 1.14
N GLU A 148 -0.11 11.07 1.69
CA GLU A 148 -1.30 11.49 0.97
C GLU A 148 -2.22 12.30 1.87
N TYR A 149 -2.97 13.21 1.27
CA TYR A 149 -4.01 13.98 1.94
C TYR A 149 -5.34 13.78 1.25
N VAL A 150 -6.20 12.99 1.86
CA VAL A 150 -7.49 12.62 1.29
C VAL A 150 -8.52 13.71 1.56
N LEU A 151 -9.14 14.19 0.47
CA LEU A 151 -10.21 15.15 0.43
C LEU A 151 -11.51 14.40 0.10
N ASP A 152 -12.28 14.07 1.13
CA ASP A 152 -13.57 13.38 0.98
C ASP A 152 -14.61 14.34 0.39
N PHE A 153 -15.40 13.86 -0.58
CA PHE A 153 -16.43 14.67 -1.25
C PHE A 153 -17.69 14.87 -0.42
N ALA A 154 -17.93 14.01 0.58
CA ALA A 154 -19.12 14.08 1.41
C ALA A 154 -18.97 15.11 2.53
N SER A 155 -17.82 15.12 3.25
CA SER A 155 -17.61 16.01 4.38
C SER A 155 -16.13 16.33 4.61
N ARG A 156 -15.86 17.58 5.02
CA ARG A 156 -14.51 17.99 5.45
C ARG A 156 -14.06 17.32 6.76
N GLU A 157 -15.00 16.87 7.58
CA GLU A 157 -14.71 16.13 8.81
C GLU A 157 -14.02 14.79 8.53
N ASN A 158 -14.24 14.23 7.33
CA ASN A 158 -13.63 13.00 6.87
C ASN A 158 -12.26 13.21 6.21
N TYR A 159 -11.78 14.43 6.08
CA TYR A 159 -10.45 14.67 5.51
C TYR A 159 -9.39 14.09 6.42
N PHE A 160 -8.43 13.38 5.84
CA PHE A 160 -7.33 12.82 6.60
C PHE A 160 -5.99 12.93 5.88
N PHE A 161 -4.95 12.99 6.69
CA PHE A 161 -3.58 12.86 6.25
C PHE A 161 -3.06 11.48 6.64
N TYR A 162 -2.43 10.82 5.70
CA TYR A 162 -1.72 9.58 5.91
C TYR A 162 -0.25 9.75 5.55
N MET A 163 0.62 9.11 6.32
CA MET A 163 2.04 8.98 6.04
C MET A 163 2.53 7.61 6.50
N TYR A 164 3.25 6.94 5.64
CA TYR A 164 3.98 5.73 5.93
C TYR A 164 5.47 5.95 5.66
N SER A 165 6.37 5.38 6.47
CA SER A 165 7.80 5.50 6.27
C SER A 165 8.53 4.26 6.76
N GLU A 166 9.60 3.89 6.06
CA GLU A 166 10.53 2.81 6.39
C GLU A 166 11.95 3.33 6.40
N LEU A 167 12.75 2.88 7.35
CA LEU A 167 14.20 2.98 7.33
C LEU A 167 14.77 1.58 7.38
N ALA A 168 15.45 1.18 6.32
CA ALA A 168 15.88 -0.17 6.10
C ALA A 168 17.41 -0.31 6.00
N PHE A 169 17.86 -1.52 6.29
CA PHE A 169 19.22 -2.00 6.12
C PHE A 169 19.21 -3.35 5.38
N LYS A 170 20.10 -3.51 4.42
CA LYS A 170 20.31 -4.75 3.65
C LYS A 170 21.60 -5.44 4.12
N PRO A 171 21.53 -6.36 5.12
CA PRO A 171 22.72 -7.06 5.61
C PRO A 171 23.35 -7.94 4.52
N ILE A 172 22.51 -8.60 3.74
CA ILE A 172 22.85 -9.40 2.55
C ILE A 172 21.85 -9.06 1.43
N ASP A 173 22.23 -9.29 0.17
CA ASP A 173 21.43 -8.88 -0.99
C ASP A 173 19.95 -9.31 -0.96
N PRO A 174 19.60 -10.58 -0.59
CA PRO A 174 18.21 -10.99 -0.59
C PRO A 174 17.40 -10.54 0.63
N LEU A 175 18.02 -9.93 1.65
CA LEU A 175 17.33 -9.58 2.90
C LEU A 175 17.36 -8.08 3.13
N ARG A 176 16.18 -7.48 3.27
CA ARG A 176 15.94 -6.11 3.70
C ARG A 176 15.17 -6.12 5.02
N THR A 177 15.65 -5.42 6.02
CA THR A 177 15.01 -5.35 7.34
C THR A 177 15.13 -3.95 7.92
N GLY A 178 14.23 -3.57 8.80
CA GLY A 178 14.27 -2.21 9.33
C GLY A 178 13.17 -1.90 10.31
N ILE A 179 13.03 -0.61 10.52
CA ILE A 179 11.97 0.00 11.33
C ILE A 179 11.01 0.73 10.40
N MET A 180 9.76 0.82 10.82
CA MET A 180 8.73 1.54 10.09
C MET A 180 7.85 2.34 11.03
N ALA A 181 7.20 3.33 10.47
CA ALA A 181 6.18 4.13 11.16
C ALA A 181 5.07 4.49 10.18
N GLN A 182 3.84 4.44 10.64
CA GLN A 182 2.71 5.02 9.93
C GLN A 182 1.98 6.00 10.84
N ARG A 183 1.43 7.03 10.23
CA ARG A 183 0.69 8.07 10.91
C ARG A 183 -0.56 8.41 10.14
N THR A 184 -1.68 8.39 10.83
CA THR A 184 -2.95 8.89 10.30
C THR A 184 -3.45 10.02 11.18
N LYS A 185 -3.95 11.07 10.55
CA LYS A 185 -4.57 12.20 11.23
C LYS A 185 -5.87 12.56 10.52
N LEU A 186 -7.01 12.30 11.15
CA LEU A 186 -8.29 12.94 10.81
C LEU A 186 -8.29 14.40 11.28
N VAL A 187 -9.03 15.27 10.61
CA VAL A 187 -9.04 16.71 10.90
C VAL A 187 -9.39 17.03 12.36
N GLU A 188 -10.24 16.23 12.99
CA GLU A 188 -10.76 16.47 14.34
C GLU A 188 -10.18 15.56 15.43
N THR A 189 -9.25 14.63 15.09
CA THR A 189 -8.71 13.67 16.06
C THR A 189 -7.24 13.90 16.40
N GLU A 190 -6.81 13.33 17.53
CA GLU A 190 -5.39 13.24 17.87
C GLU A 190 -4.63 12.37 16.85
N HIS A 191 -3.33 12.56 16.78
CA HIS A 191 -2.45 11.81 15.90
C HIS A 191 -2.32 10.36 16.37
N ASP A 192 -2.75 9.40 15.56
CA ASP A 192 -2.36 8.02 15.76
C ASP A 192 -1.04 7.73 15.02
N THR A 193 -0.02 7.35 15.76
CA THR A 193 1.29 6.99 15.22
C THR A 193 1.64 5.59 15.65
N GLN A 194 1.64 4.67 14.70
CA GLN A 194 2.03 3.28 14.89
C GLN A 194 3.46 3.08 14.39
N ARG A 195 4.26 2.32 15.13
CA ARG A 195 5.65 2.01 14.80
C ARG A 195 5.81 0.51 14.74
N GLY A 196 6.79 0.05 13.99
CA GLY A 196 6.99 -1.38 13.85
C GLY A 196 8.37 -1.76 13.35
N LEU A 197 8.53 -3.06 13.17
CA LEU A 197 9.70 -3.72 12.61
C LEU A 197 9.26 -4.52 11.39
N PHE A 198 10.15 -4.66 10.41
CA PHE A 198 9.86 -5.48 9.26
C PHE A 198 11.08 -6.26 8.77
N ALA A 199 10.80 -7.29 7.99
CA ALA A 199 11.78 -8.03 7.21
C ALA A 199 11.15 -8.44 5.88
N GLU A 200 11.92 -8.28 4.80
CA GLU A 200 11.56 -8.66 3.44
C GLU A 200 12.65 -9.51 2.84
N TYR A 201 12.26 -10.52 2.07
CA TYR A 201 13.16 -11.41 1.34
C TYR A 201 12.88 -11.33 -0.15
N TYR A 202 13.94 -11.09 -0.92
CA TYR A 202 13.89 -10.97 -2.38
C TYR A 202 14.33 -12.28 -3.03
N PHE A 203 13.52 -12.79 -3.93
CA PHE A 203 13.82 -13.98 -4.71
C PHE A 203 13.48 -13.77 -6.19
N LYS A 204 14.50 -13.52 -7.01
CA LYS A 204 14.34 -13.16 -8.43
C LYS A 204 13.43 -11.93 -8.57
N ARG A 205 12.24 -12.10 -9.18
CA ARG A 205 11.22 -11.06 -9.37
C ARG A 205 10.16 -11.03 -8.25
N PHE A 206 10.29 -11.89 -7.24
CA PHE A 206 9.37 -11.94 -6.12
C PHE A 206 9.99 -11.30 -4.89
N ARG A 207 9.15 -10.68 -4.09
CA ARG A 207 9.48 -10.21 -2.74
C ARG A 207 8.40 -10.68 -1.77
N ALA A 208 8.78 -11.21 -0.64
CA ALA A 208 7.89 -11.56 0.45
C ALA A 208 8.30 -10.81 1.71
N GLY A 209 7.35 -10.27 2.44
CA GLY A 209 7.59 -9.45 3.62
C GLY A 209 6.69 -9.82 4.79
N ILE A 210 7.19 -9.51 5.99
CA ILE A 210 6.44 -9.54 7.23
C ILE A 210 6.72 -8.26 8.00
N PHE A 211 5.65 -7.65 8.50
CA PHE A 211 5.67 -6.38 9.21
C PHE A 211 4.93 -6.56 10.53
N TYR A 212 5.52 -6.10 11.63
CA TYR A 212 4.95 -6.19 12.96
C TYR A 212 4.79 -4.80 13.55
N PHE A 213 3.58 -4.33 13.64
CA PHE A 213 3.22 -3.01 14.16
C PHE A 213 2.93 -3.03 15.64
N SER A 214 3.24 -1.91 16.30
CA SER A 214 3.00 -1.67 17.73
C SER A 214 3.46 -2.82 18.62
N PRO A 215 4.73 -3.28 18.50
CA PRO A 215 5.23 -4.43 19.23
C PRO A 215 5.01 -4.23 20.75
N PHE A 216 4.61 -5.30 21.41
CA PHE A 216 4.40 -5.34 22.85
C PHE A 216 3.23 -4.46 23.38
N SER A 217 2.35 -3.97 22.52
CA SER A 217 1.14 -3.25 22.89
C SER A 217 -0.11 -4.10 22.63
N SER A 218 -1.24 -3.72 23.25
CA SER A 218 -2.53 -4.38 23.00
C SER A 218 -3.07 -4.13 21.59
N GLY A 219 -2.61 -3.09 20.91
CA GLY A 219 -2.96 -2.75 19.53
C GLY A 219 -1.96 -3.28 18.50
N ASN A 220 -1.22 -4.37 18.81
CA ASN A 220 -0.29 -4.94 17.86
C ASN A 220 -1.02 -5.70 16.73
N PHE A 221 -0.44 -5.68 15.54
CA PHE A 221 -0.93 -6.45 14.40
C PHE A 221 0.22 -6.78 13.43
N TRP A 222 -0.06 -7.71 12.52
CA TRP A 222 0.90 -8.15 11.53
C TRP A 222 0.40 -7.83 10.12
N ILE A 223 1.34 -7.59 9.21
CA ILE A 223 1.07 -7.58 7.77
C ILE A 223 1.98 -8.62 7.13
N ALA A 224 1.40 -9.51 6.36
CA ALA A 224 2.14 -10.38 5.45
C ALA A 224 2.00 -9.83 4.03
N SER A 225 3.11 -9.69 3.31
CA SER A 225 3.12 -9.16 1.94
C SER A 225 3.79 -10.09 0.95
N VAL A 226 3.36 -10.00 -0.29
CA VAL A 226 4.04 -10.59 -1.44
C VAL A 226 3.94 -9.62 -2.61
N SER A 227 5.04 -9.47 -3.35
CA SER A 227 5.04 -8.72 -4.61
C SER A 227 5.74 -9.46 -5.72
N VAL A 228 5.42 -9.09 -6.95
CA VAL A 228 6.01 -9.63 -8.16
C VAL A 228 6.18 -8.53 -9.21
N ASP A 229 7.35 -8.51 -9.88
CA ASP A 229 7.65 -7.64 -11.00
C ASP A 229 7.57 -8.44 -12.31
N PHE A 230 7.03 -7.79 -13.39
CA PHE A 230 6.78 -8.42 -14.70
C PHE A 230 7.60 -7.79 -15.81
#